data_cab0aa08610b09c25bb942e57c7182f2
#
_entry.id   cab0aa08610b09c25bb942e57c7182f2
#
_cell.length_a   1.000
_cell.length_b   1.000
_cell.length_c   1.000
_cell.angle_alpha   90.00
_cell.angle_beta   90.00
_cell.angle_gamma   90.00
#
_symmetry.space_group_name_H-M   'P 1'
#
loop_
_entity.id
_entity.type
_entity.pdbx_description
1 polymer ?
#
loop_
_entity_poly.entity_id
_entity_poly.type
_entity_poly.pdbx_seq_one_letter_code
_entity_poly.pdbx_strand_id
1 'polypeptide(L)'
;MKKLVSLLLALTMILSMAVIASAEDEPVTLKVLWWGSQTRHDTTTALCKLYEETHPNVKIEIDYAAWSDYWTKLATQVSGDTLPDVIQMDYGYLTQYAENGVLANLDEYIAAGRMDVSNAAESIIASGKWNGSVYAIPTGTNALVLMYNPALVEGYDVPTYMTYEEYIDLCKQLYADKGLTENYLAGADMNRLRFYVRNYGYELYNEDQTALGFTDAQLIADQFEYVGTSIKEGWGLNPAKSVAADTFSSITAGDTWAVLHWTNELNATETGNGVSLQMVALPAADDAVRPATFFKPSMFWSVAEKSQVKDAAVDFINFYINDLRTYEICGTDRGFPISSVVLEALTPGFSEQNQKIAAILNDMAATGNTSPIMPSDPTASAEVSDLYGDYIEKIQYGQITDYKAAAEEFMEKANELLSAGK
;
A
#
# COMPACT_ATOMS: atom_id res chain seq x y z
N MET A 1 64.89 -7.38 -38.82
CA MET A 1 63.96 -8.25 -38.08
C MET A 1 63.41 -7.61 -36.80
N LYS A 2 64.24 -7.14 -35.85
CA LYS A 2 63.76 -6.56 -34.58
C LYS A 2 62.85 -5.32 -34.77
N LYS A 3 63.05 -4.45 -35.75
CA LYS A 3 62.20 -3.27 -36.01
C LYS A 3 60.85 -3.63 -36.65
N LEU A 4 60.76 -4.71 -37.42
CA LEU A 4 59.49 -5.20 -37.99
C LEU A 4 58.60 -5.88 -36.91
N VAL A 5 59.20 -6.61 -35.97
CA VAL A 5 58.49 -7.24 -34.86
C VAL A 5 57.94 -6.20 -33.91
N SER A 6 58.72 -5.10 -33.64
CA SER A 6 58.22 -4.00 -32.80
C SER A 6 57.04 -3.24 -33.45
N LEU A 7 57.05 -3.10 -34.80
CA LEU A 7 55.97 -2.45 -35.52
C LEU A 7 54.70 -3.31 -35.51
N LEU A 8 54.81 -4.65 -35.66
CA LEU A 8 53.70 -5.58 -35.59
C LEU A 8 53.09 -5.62 -34.18
N LEU A 9 53.92 -5.62 -33.10
CA LEU A 9 53.43 -5.57 -31.72
C LEU A 9 52.72 -4.25 -31.39
N ALA A 10 53.22 -3.12 -31.91
CA ALA A 10 52.57 -1.83 -31.75
C ALA A 10 51.21 -1.78 -32.51
N LEU A 11 51.14 -2.38 -33.71
CA LEU A 11 49.90 -2.45 -34.48
C LEU A 11 48.85 -3.38 -33.83
N THR A 12 49.28 -4.48 -33.22
CA THR A 12 48.38 -5.38 -32.48
C THR A 12 47.88 -4.75 -31.18
N MET A 13 48.69 -3.95 -30.47
CA MET A 13 48.23 -3.19 -29.28
C MET A 13 47.27 -2.05 -29.67
N ILE A 14 47.48 -1.39 -30.79
CA ILE A 14 46.55 -0.35 -31.28
C ILE A 14 45.24 -0.98 -31.75
N LEU A 15 45.26 -2.14 -32.41
CA LEU A 15 44.05 -2.87 -32.78
C LEU A 15 43.30 -3.42 -31.53
N SER A 16 44.00 -3.86 -30.47
CA SER A 16 43.38 -4.32 -29.27
C SER A 16 42.81 -3.16 -28.41
N MET A 17 43.37 -1.94 -28.48
CA MET A 17 42.80 -0.76 -27.87
C MET A 17 41.60 -0.19 -28.67
N ALA A 18 41.54 -0.40 -29.99
CA ALA A 18 40.41 0.02 -30.80
C ALA A 18 39.19 -0.90 -30.67
N VAL A 19 39.36 -2.12 -30.14
CA VAL A 19 38.24 -3.05 -29.86
C VAL A 19 37.66 -2.83 -28.43
N ILE A 20 38.35 -2.07 -27.58
CA ILE A 20 37.81 -1.67 -26.25
C ILE A 20 37.08 -0.31 -26.30
N ALA A 21 37.21 0.43 -27.44
CA ALA A 21 36.49 1.67 -27.63
C ALA A 21 35.25 1.38 -28.49
N SER A 22 34.11 1.46 -27.81
CA SER A 22 32.76 1.37 -28.30
C SER A 22 32.19 -0.06 -28.51
N ALA A 23 31.87 -0.75 -27.43
CA ALA A 23 30.51 -1.26 -27.42
C ALA A 23 29.61 0.00 -27.24
N GLU A 24 29.29 0.70 -28.33
CA GLU A 24 28.08 1.52 -28.39
C GLU A 24 26.97 0.53 -28.05
N ASP A 25 26.34 0.71 -26.90
CA ASP A 25 25.18 -0.10 -26.52
C ASP A 25 24.20 -0.07 -27.68
N GLU A 26 23.83 -1.24 -28.22
CA GLU A 26 22.91 -1.31 -29.35
C GLU A 26 21.63 -0.51 -28.99
N PRO A 27 21.06 0.26 -29.94
CA PRO A 27 19.85 1.01 -29.71
C PRO A 27 18.74 0.09 -29.25
N VAL A 28 18.16 0.38 -28.06
CA VAL A 28 17.07 -0.37 -27.46
C VAL A 28 15.78 0.43 -27.58
N THR A 29 14.72 -0.18 -28.11
CA THR A 29 13.38 0.39 -28.04
C THR A 29 12.64 -0.27 -26.87
N LEU A 30 12.27 0.54 -25.88
CA LEU A 30 11.52 0.12 -24.69
C LEU A 30 10.07 0.59 -24.80
N LYS A 31 9.12 -0.32 -24.73
CA LYS A 31 7.68 -0.01 -24.77
C LYS A 31 7.12 0.04 -23.36
N VAL A 32 6.45 1.16 -23.04
CA VAL A 32 5.91 1.40 -21.67
C VAL A 32 4.42 1.70 -21.75
N LEU A 33 3.60 0.96 -20.98
CA LEU A 33 2.15 1.10 -20.93
C LEU A 33 1.68 1.42 -19.52
N TRP A 34 0.79 2.43 -19.39
CA TRP A 34 0.18 2.79 -18.10
C TRP A 34 -1.26 3.29 -18.25
N TRP A 35 -1.98 3.33 -17.11
CA TRP A 35 -3.27 4.03 -17.04
C TRP A 35 -3.17 5.31 -16.24
N GLY A 36 -4.09 6.24 -16.46
CA GLY A 36 -4.20 7.43 -15.62
C GLY A 36 -5.08 8.53 -16.17
N SER A 37 -5.03 9.65 -15.48
CA SER A 37 -5.56 10.94 -15.94
C SER A 37 -4.60 11.60 -16.94
N GLN A 38 -5.04 12.69 -17.57
CA GLN A 38 -4.17 13.46 -18.48
C GLN A 38 -2.91 13.97 -17.74
N THR A 39 -3.03 14.43 -16.50
CA THR A 39 -1.88 14.85 -15.69
C THR A 39 -0.87 13.72 -15.53
N ARG A 40 -1.31 12.49 -15.25
CA ARG A 40 -0.44 11.33 -15.16
C ARG A 40 0.21 10.98 -16.50
N HIS A 41 -0.51 11.13 -17.61
CA HIS A 41 0.06 10.93 -18.95
C HIS A 41 1.17 11.94 -19.23
N ASP A 42 0.97 13.21 -18.93
CA ASP A 42 1.92 14.28 -19.14
C ASP A 42 3.19 14.09 -18.30
N THR A 43 3.05 13.81 -17.01
CA THR A 43 4.19 13.61 -16.10
C THR A 43 4.97 12.33 -16.41
N THR A 44 4.28 11.23 -16.75
CA THR A 44 4.96 9.98 -17.15
C THR A 44 5.68 10.13 -18.49
N THR A 45 5.10 10.88 -19.44
CA THR A 45 5.77 11.21 -20.69
C THR A 45 7.05 12.05 -20.46
N ALA A 46 6.98 13.02 -19.54
CA ALA A 46 8.17 13.81 -19.17
C ALA A 46 9.24 12.96 -18.49
N LEU A 47 8.84 12.00 -17.63
CA LEU A 47 9.75 11.02 -17.03
C LEU A 47 10.43 10.14 -18.10
N CYS A 48 9.69 9.62 -19.07
CA CYS A 48 10.25 8.84 -20.17
C CYS A 48 11.31 9.63 -20.96
N LYS A 49 11.07 10.92 -21.20
CA LYS A 49 12.06 11.81 -21.85
C LYS A 49 13.30 12.01 -21.00
N LEU A 50 13.15 12.22 -19.68
CA LEU A 50 14.29 12.32 -18.77
C LEU A 50 15.12 11.03 -18.78
N TYR A 51 14.47 9.86 -18.83
CA TYR A 51 15.16 8.59 -18.91
C TYR A 51 15.96 8.47 -20.21
N GLU A 52 15.37 8.82 -21.38
CA GLU A 52 16.07 8.86 -22.68
C GLU A 52 17.29 9.81 -22.67
N GLU A 53 17.18 10.98 -22.01
CA GLU A 53 18.28 11.93 -21.89
C GLU A 53 19.47 11.37 -21.10
N THR A 54 19.21 10.52 -20.13
CA THR A 54 20.22 9.88 -19.27
C THR A 54 20.69 8.52 -19.81
N HIS A 55 19.94 7.94 -20.76
CA HIS A 55 20.22 6.65 -21.40
C HIS A 55 20.10 6.80 -22.92
N PRO A 56 21.09 7.43 -23.58
CA PRO A 56 20.98 7.85 -24.98
C PRO A 56 20.83 6.69 -25.97
N ASN A 57 21.16 5.46 -25.57
CA ASN A 57 20.95 4.24 -26.36
C ASN A 57 19.50 3.71 -26.22
N VAL A 58 18.66 4.26 -25.33
CA VAL A 58 17.28 3.81 -25.14
C VAL A 58 16.31 4.80 -25.77
N LYS A 59 15.37 4.28 -26.57
CA LYS A 59 14.21 5.00 -27.09
C LYS A 59 12.95 4.44 -26.47
N ILE A 60 12.06 5.29 -25.92
CA ILE A 60 10.81 4.85 -25.29
C ILE A 60 9.63 5.08 -26.23
N GLU A 61 8.93 4.01 -26.55
CA GLU A 61 7.59 4.04 -27.14
C GLU A 61 6.55 4.02 -26.04
N ILE A 62 5.78 5.10 -25.93
CA ILE A 62 4.76 5.27 -24.88
C ILE A 62 3.38 4.86 -25.38
N ASP A 63 2.65 4.18 -24.51
CA ASP A 63 1.24 3.85 -24.69
C ASP A 63 0.49 4.03 -23.38
N TYR A 64 -0.77 4.49 -23.44
CA TYR A 64 -1.57 4.70 -22.25
C TYR A 64 -3.07 4.61 -22.53
N ALA A 65 -3.86 4.47 -21.47
CA ALA A 65 -5.32 4.45 -21.52
C ALA A 65 -5.93 5.03 -20.24
N ALA A 66 -7.22 5.35 -20.28
CA ALA A 66 -8.00 5.54 -19.06
C ALA A 66 -8.16 4.20 -18.32
N TRP A 67 -8.41 4.23 -17.01
CA TRP A 67 -8.60 3.03 -16.20
C TRP A 67 -9.66 2.08 -16.78
N SER A 68 -10.80 2.63 -17.23
CA SER A 68 -11.91 1.85 -17.80
C SER A 68 -11.50 0.99 -19.01
N ASP A 69 -10.54 1.45 -19.80
CA ASP A 69 -10.16 0.83 -21.08
C ASP A 69 -8.87 0.02 -20.97
N TYR A 70 -8.06 0.30 -19.92
CA TYR A 70 -6.73 -0.26 -19.75
C TYR A 70 -6.71 -1.79 -19.74
N TRP A 71 -7.58 -2.41 -18.95
CA TRP A 71 -7.59 -3.86 -18.77
C TRP A 71 -8.04 -4.60 -20.01
N THR A 72 -9.01 -4.06 -20.74
CA THR A 72 -9.44 -4.59 -22.06
C THR A 72 -8.32 -4.49 -23.08
N LYS A 73 -7.60 -3.36 -23.12
CA LYS A 73 -6.46 -3.14 -23.97
C LYS A 73 -5.33 -4.12 -23.64
N LEU A 74 -4.97 -4.23 -22.36
CA LEU A 74 -3.93 -5.13 -21.87
C LEU A 74 -4.23 -6.59 -22.24
N ALA A 75 -5.46 -7.07 -21.98
CA ALA A 75 -5.88 -8.42 -22.34
C ALA A 75 -5.80 -8.68 -23.86
N THR A 76 -6.13 -7.67 -24.68
CA THR A 76 -6.00 -7.75 -26.13
C THR A 76 -4.54 -7.87 -26.57
N GLN A 77 -3.64 -7.08 -25.97
CA GLN A 77 -2.21 -7.12 -26.25
C GLN A 77 -1.56 -8.44 -25.81
N VAL A 78 -1.97 -8.99 -24.66
CA VAL A 78 -1.55 -10.34 -24.21
C VAL A 78 -1.97 -11.40 -25.23
N SER A 79 -3.23 -11.37 -25.66
CA SER A 79 -3.75 -12.34 -26.64
C SER A 79 -3.12 -12.22 -28.03
N GLY A 80 -2.74 -11.01 -28.41
CA GLY A 80 -2.10 -10.70 -29.71
C GLY A 80 -0.58 -10.84 -29.71
N ASP A 81 0.04 -11.20 -28.58
CA ASP A 81 1.51 -11.24 -28.42
C ASP A 81 2.20 -9.90 -28.76
N THR A 82 1.56 -8.79 -28.37
CA THR A 82 2.01 -7.41 -28.61
C THR A 82 2.17 -6.62 -27.32
N LEU A 83 2.33 -7.32 -26.20
CA LEU A 83 2.46 -6.71 -24.89
C LEU A 83 3.69 -5.78 -24.82
N PRO A 84 3.56 -4.56 -24.27
CA PRO A 84 4.72 -3.70 -23.99
C PRO A 84 5.68 -4.33 -22.99
N ASP A 85 6.93 -3.83 -22.97
CA ASP A 85 7.99 -4.38 -22.11
C ASP A 85 7.78 -4.05 -20.63
N VAL A 86 7.38 -2.80 -20.35
CA VAL A 86 7.03 -2.31 -19.00
C VAL A 86 5.54 -2.01 -18.95
N ILE A 87 4.85 -2.59 -18.00
CA ILE A 87 3.40 -2.43 -17.81
C ILE A 87 3.06 -2.01 -16.38
N GLN A 88 2.19 -1.02 -16.26
CA GLN A 88 1.64 -0.65 -14.96
C GLN A 88 0.64 -1.72 -14.51
N MET A 89 0.75 -2.18 -13.25
CA MET A 89 -0.08 -3.23 -12.70
C MET A 89 -0.80 -2.76 -11.43
N ASP A 90 -2.00 -3.28 -11.21
CA ASP A 90 -2.77 -3.07 -9.98
C ASP A 90 -2.74 -4.33 -9.11
N TYR A 91 -2.85 -4.14 -7.79
CA TYR A 91 -2.82 -5.23 -6.83
C TYR A 91 -3.92 -6.27 -7.09
N GLY A 92 -5.11 -5.84 -7.47
CA GLY A 92 -6.25 -6.73 -7.74
C GLY A 92 -6.07 -7.63 -8.97
N TYR A 93 -5.16 -7.27 -9.87
CA TYR A 93 -4.89 -8.03 -11.11
C TYR A 93 -3.56 -8.77 -11.10
N LEU A 94 -2.64 -8.41 -10.19
CA LEU A 94 -1.27 -8.94 -10.16
C LEU A 94 -1.23 -10.47 -10.17
N THR A 95 -1.98 -11.11 -9.28
CA THR A 95 -2.03 -12.58 -9.17
C THR A 95 -2.41 -13.22 -10.48
N GLN A 96 -3.47 -12.77 -11.13
CA GLN A 96 -3.95 -13.32 -12.39
C GLN A 96 -2.89 -13.25 -13.50
N TYR A 97 -2.20 -12.11 -13.63
CA TYR A 97 -1.20 -11.93 -14.68
C TYR A 97 0.11 -12.70 -14.38
N ALA A 98 0.51 -12.80 -13.12
CA ALA A 98 1.68 -13.59 -12.70
C ALA A 98 1.42 -15.09 -12.89
N GLU A 99 0.26 -15.60 -12.45
CA GLU A 99 -0.15 -17.02 -12.59
C GLU A 99 -0.21 -17.46 -14.05
N ASN A 100 -0.72 -16.58 -14.94
CA ASN A 100 -0.79 -16.85 -16.37
C ASN A 100 0.56 -16.70 -17.09
N GLY A 101 1.67 -16.45 -16.37
CA GLY A 101 3.01 -16.34 -16.95
C GLY A 101 3.19 -15.13 -17.86
N VAL A 102 2.42 -14.07 -17.66
CA VAL A 102 2.50 -12.82 -18.44
C VAL A 102 3.62 -11.92 -17.94
N LEU A 103 3.91 -11.98 -16.62
CA LEU A 103 4.89 -11.15 -15.94
C LEU A 103 6.20 -11.91 -15.71
N ALA A 104 7.33 -11.23 -15.86
CA ALA A 104 8.65 -11.75 -15.56
C ALA A 104 8.91 -11.84 -14.06
N ASN A 105 9.59 -12.90 -13.64
CA ASN A 105 10.15 -13.00 -12.30
C ASN A 105 11.34 -12.03 -12.15
N LEU A 106 11.33 -11.21 -11.12
CA LEU A 106 12.34 -10.18 -10.87
C LEU A 106 13.39 -10.57 -9.82
N ASP A 107 13.29 -11.74 -9.20
CA ASP A 107 14.17 -12.17 -8.10
C ASP A 107 15.66 -12.17 -8.49
N GLU A 108 15.99 -12.64 -9.70
CA GLU A 108 17.38 -12.66 -10.17
C GLU A 108 17.94 -11.25 -10.35
N TYR A 109 17.12 -10.29 -10.82
CA TYR A 109 17.52 -8.89 -10.98
C TYR A 109 17.73 -8.21 -9.63
N ILE A 110 16.88 -8.52 -8.64
CA ILE A 110 17.03 -8.04 -7.26
C ILE A 110 18.30 -8.63 -6.64
N ALA A 111 18.50 -9.95 -6.75
CA ALA A 111 19.69 -10.63 -6.21
C ALA A 111 20.99 -10.14 -6.86
N ALA A 112 20.97 -9.77 -8.13
CA ALA A 112 22.12 -9.19 -8.86
C ALA A 112 22.35 -7.69 -8.57
N GLY A 113 21.44 -7.03 -7.82
CA GLY A 113 21.50 -5.59 -7.51
C GLY A 113 21.16 -4.68 -8.71
N ARG A 114 20.59 -5.21 -9.78
CA ARG A 114 20.11 -4.41 -10.92
C ARG A 114 18.76 -3.75 -10.61
N MET A 115 17.94 -4.39 -9.80
CA MET A 115 16.76 -3.81 -9.17
C MET A 115 17.09 -3.57 -7.70
N ASP A 116 17.46 -2.35 -7.35
CA ASP A 116 17.81 -2.00 -5.97
C ASP A 116 16.56 -1.65 -5.17
N VAL A 117 16.15 -2.56 -4.33
CA VAL A 117 15.04 -2.42 -3.38
C VAL A 117 15.52 -2.35 -1.93
N SER A 118 16.83 -2.20 -1.70
CA SER A 118 17.46 -2.23 -0.35
C SER A 118 16.98 -1.12 0.58
N ASN A 119 16.50 -0.01 0.01
CA ASN A 119 15.96 1.12 0.76
C ASN A 119 14.43 1.12 0.85
N ALA A 120 13.77 0.04 0.43
CA ALA A 120 12.34 -0.13 0.55
C ALA A 120 12.00 -1.10 1.70
N ALA A 121 10.90 -0.86 2.41
CA ALA A 121 10.43 -1.77 3.43
C ALA A 121 10.11 -3.16 2.82
N GLU A 122 10.54 -4.24 3.48
CA GLU A 122 10.29 -5.60 3.00
C GLU A 122 8.77 -5.87 2.80
N SER A 123 7.93 -5.34 3.70
CA SER A 123 6.48 -5.46 3.63
C SER A 123 5.88 -4.87 2.35
N ILE A 124 6.45 -3.76 1.83
CA ILE A 124 5.96 -3.15 0.58
C ILE A 124 6.42 -3.95 -0.64
N ILE A 125 7.67 -4.43 -0.65
CA ILE A 125 8.16 -5.29 -1.75
C ILE A 125 7.40 -6.64 -1.76
N ALA A 126 7.06 -7.18 -0.58
CA ALA A 126 6.25 -8.39 -0.47
C ALA A 126 4.88 -8.27 -1.15
N SER A 127 4.32 -7.05 -1.29
CA SER A 127 3.06 -6.81 -2.00
C SER A 127 3.12 -7.12 -3.49
N GLY A 128 4.31 -7.13 -4.09
CA GLY A 128 4.54 -7.48 -5.50
C GLY A 128 4.84 -8.96 -5.74
N LYS A 129 4.71 -9.80 -4.70
CA LYS A 129 4.99 -11.23 -4.79
C LYS A 129 3.75 -12.05 -5.19
N TRP A 130 4.01 -13.07 -5.97
CA TRP A 130 3.11 -14.20 -6.20
C TRP A 130 3.89 -15.50 -6.03
N ASN A 131 3.34 -16.45 -5.29
CA ASN A 131 3.96 -17.74 -4.99
C ASN A 131 5.43 -17.62 -4.50
N GLY A 132 5.71 -16.61 -3.66
CA GLY A 132 7.02 -16.38 -3.04
C GLY A 132 8.01 -15.56 -3.87
N SER A 133 7.79 -15.33 -5.16
CA SER A 133 8.65 -14.57 -6.07
C SER A 133 8.08 -13.20 -6.40
N VAL A 134 8.95 -12.22 -6.69
CA VAL A 134 8.58 -10.84 -7.05
C VAL A 134 8.28 -10.74 -8.55
N TYR A 135 7.09 -10.26 -8.90
CA TYR A 135 6.65 -10.01 -10.29
C TYR A 135 6.31 -8.55 -10.56
N ALA A 136 6.24 -7.74 -9.51
CA ALA A 136 5.90 -6.33 -9.63
C ALA A 136 6.62 -5.50 -8.56
N ILE A 137 7.05 -4.31 -8.93
CA ILE A 137 7.69 -3.36 -8.02
C ILE A 137 6.71 -2.22 -7.74
N PRO A 138 6.36 -1.96 -6.47
CA PRO A 138 5.48 -0.85 -6.10
C PRO A 138 6.05 0.49 -6.55
N THR A 139 5.20 1.35 -7.10
CA THR A 139 5.60 2.70 -7.56
C THR A 139 5.56 3.73 -6.44
N GLY A 140 4.78 3.44 -5.42
CA GLY A 140 4.60 4.29 -4.25
C GLY A 140 3.78 3.58 -3.20
N THR A 141 3.71 4.19 -2.01
CA THR A 141 3.04 3.62 -0.85
C THR A 141 2.16 4.62 -0.13
N ASN A 142 1.16 4.09 0.56
CA ASN A 142 0.35 4.76 1.57
C ASN A 142 0.16 3.82 2.76
N ALA A 143 -0.28 4.35 3.89
CA ALA A 143 -0.62 3.56 5.07
C ALA A 143 -2.01 3.94 5.59
N LEU A 144 -2.67 3.00 6.25
CA LEU A 144 -3.87 3.27 7.04
C LEU A 144 -3.43 3.69 8.45
N VAL A 145 -3.94 4.82 8.93
CA VAL A 145 -3.52 5.46 10.17
C VAL A 145 -4.72 6.00 10.94
N LEU A 146 -4.54 6.31 12.21
CA LEU A 146 -5.46 7.19 12.92
C LEU A 146 -5.06 8.64 12.66
N MET A 147 -5.95 9.41 12.04
CA MET A 147 -5.83 10.87 11.95
C MET A 147 -6.57 11.50 13.11
N TYR A 148 -5.94 12.44 13.79
CA TYR A 148 -6.55 13.12 14.92
C TYR A 148 -6.36 14.64 14.86
N ASN A 149 -7.28 15.38 15.49
CA ASN A 149 -7.20 16.83 15.61
C ASN A 149 -6.44 17.21 16.89
N PRO A 150 -5.20 17.73 16.82
CA PRO A 150 -4.39 18.04 17.98
C PRO A 150 -5.00 19.14 18.85
N ALA A 151 -5.84 20.02 18.30
CA ALA A 151 -6.51 21.05 19.09
C ALA A 151 -7.58 20.46 20.04
N LEU A 152 -8.19 19.33 19.66
CA LEU A 152 -9.18 18.66 20.54
C LEU A 152 -8.51 17.93 21.70
N VAL A 153 -7.29 17.43 21.50
CA VAL A 153 -6.54 16.63 22.48
C VAL A 153 -5.44 17.44 23.19
N GLU A 154 -5.51 18.78 23.14
CA GLU A 154 -4.55 19.64 23.84
C GLU A 154 -4.47 19.30 25.33
N GLY A 155 -3.23 19.06 25.81
CA GLY A 155 -2.93 18.65 27.18
C GLY A 155 -2.85 17.13 27.40
N TYR A 156 -3.08 16.33 26.35
CA TYR A 156 -2.93 14.88 26.36
C TYR A 156 -1.76 14.46 25.48
N ASP A 157 -1.06 13.40 25.90
CA ASP A 157 -0.05 12.74 25.07
C ASP A 157 -0.75 11.75 24.13
N VAL A 158 -0.44 11.81 22.84
CA VAL A 158 -0.92 10.89 21.81
C VAL A 158 0.29 10.23 21.15
N PRO A 159 0.78 9.11 21.70
CA PRO A 159 1.96 8.43 21.16
C PRO A 159 1.75 7.96 19.72
N THR A 160 2.82 7.95 18.92
CA THR A 160 2.77 7.42 17.53
C THR A 160 2.37 5.94 17.51
N TYR A 161 2.77 5.18 18.53
CA TYR A 161 2.45 3.77 18.71
C TYR A 161 1.78 3.58 20.07
N MET A 162 0.63 2.92 20.07
CA MET A 162 -0.16 2.64 21.27
C MET A 162 -0.57 1.18 21.29
N THR A 163 -0.70 0.63 22.48
CA THR A 163 -1.44 -0.60 22.70
C THR A 163 -2.95 -0.33 22.68
N TYR A 164 -3.77 -1.38 22.55
CA TYR A 164 -5.22 -1.21 22.68
C TYR A 164 -5.61 -0.70 24.07
N GLU A 165 -4.90 -1.10 25.12
CA GLU A 165 -5.17 -0.62 26.49
C GLU A 165 -4.90 0.87 26.60
N GLU A 166 -3.72 1.34 26.15
CA GLU A 166 -3.36 2.76 26.11
C GLU A 166 -4.34 3.60 25.29
N TYR A 167 -4.75 3.09 24.13
CA TYR A 167 -5.75 3.76 23.29
C TYR A 167 -7.11 3.89 23.98
N ILE A 168 -7.61 2.81 24.60
CA ILE A 168 -8.88 2.78 25.32
C ILE A 168 -8.82 3.73 26.51
N ASP A 169 -7.74 3.74 27.27
CA ASP A 169 -7.56 4.62 28.41
C ASP A 169 -7.55 6.09 27.99
N LEU A 170 -6.88 6.43 26.87
CA LEU A 170 -6.94 7.76 26.29
C LEU A 170 -8.37 8.15 25.86
N CYS A 171 -9.10 7.25 25.20
CA CYS A 171 -10.51 7.48 24.83
C CYS A 171 -11.40 7.76 26.06
N LYS A 172 -11.25 6.99 27.14
CA LYS A 172 -12.00 7.19 28.38
C LYS A 172 -11.68 8.52 29.04
N GLN A 173 -10.40 8.90 29.09
CA GLN A 173 -9.96 10.20 29.63
C GLN A 173 -10.52 11.36 28.81
N LEU A 174 -10.37 11.32 27.49
CA LEU A 174 -10.89 12.38 26.60
C LEU A 174 -12.42 12.52 26.70
N TYR A 175 -13.11 11.41 26.83
CA TYR A 175 -14.56 11.44 27.04
C TYR A 175 -14.94 12.04 28.40
N ALA A 176 -14.30 11.61 29.48
CA ALA A 176 -14.58 12.11 30.81
C ALA A 176 -14.32 13.61 30.98
N ASP A 177 -13.23 14.10 30.38
CA ASP A 177 -12.78 15.48 30.58
C ASP A 177 -13.35 16.46 29.55
N LYS A 178 -13.58 16.00 28.31
CA LYS A 178 -13.95 16.86 27.17
C LYS A 178 -15.23 16.41 26.44
N GLY A 179 -15.79 15.25 26.76
CA GLY A 179 -16.95 14.67 26.07
C GLY A 179 -16.66 14.18 24.65
N LEU A 180 -15.37 14.03 24.29
CA LEU A 180 -14.95 13.56 22.97
C LEU A 180 -15.09 12.04 22.88
N THR A 181 -15.67 11.56 21.79
CA THR A 181 -15.81 10.13 21.51
C THR A 181 -14.71 9.64 20.56
N GLU A 182 -14.50 8.33 20.49
CA GLU A 182 -13.66 7.72 19.47
C GLU A 182 -14.50 7.32 18.25
N ASN A 183 -13.86 7.32 17.07
CA ASN A 183 -14.47 6.89 15.82
C ASN A 183 -13.51 5.99 15.02
N TYR A 184 -12.73 5.16 15.71
CA TYR A 184 -11.84 4.19 15.06
C TYR A 184 -12.65 3.14 14.31
N LEU A 185 -13.90 2.93 14.73
CA LEU A 185 -14.74 1.84 14.29
C LEU A 185 -16.20 2.19 14.17
N ALA A 186 -16.47 3.43 13.85
CA ALA A 186 -17.85 3.87 13.61
C ALA A 186 -18.52 3.08 12.47
N GLY A 187 -17.74 2.42 11.62
CA GLY A 187 -18.25 1.62 10.52
C GLY A 187 -18.63 0.20 10.92
N ALA A 188 -19.69 -0.31 10.30
CA ALA A 188 -20.08 -1.70 10.35
C ALA A 188 -19.11 -2.61 9.55
N ASP A 189 -17.99 -2.08 9.07
CA ASP A 189 -17.01 -2.84 8.33
C ASP A 189 -16.14 -3.71 9.25
N MET A 190 -15.60 -4.78 8.70
CA MET A 190 -14.80 -5.74 9.44
C MET A 190 -13.34 -5.30 9.64
N ASN A 191 -12.97 -4.06 9.30
CA ASN A 191 -11.57 -3.63 9.30
C ASN A 191 -10.91 -3.79 10.68
N ARG A 192 -11.64 -3.47 11.76
CA ARG A 192 -11.07 -3.65 13.09
C ARG A 192 -10.84 -5.11 13.45
N LEU A 193 -11.82 -5.98 13.23
CA LEU A 193 -11.62 -7.42 13.44
C LEU A 193 -10.43 -7.91 12.62
N ARG A 194 -10.33 -7.47 11.35
CA ARG A 194 -9.21 -7.78 10.46
C ARG A 194 -7.87 -7.38 11.05
N PHE A 195 -7.73 -6.14 11.52
CA PHE A 195 -6.48 -5.67 12.13
C PHE A 195 -6.18 -6.35 13.46
N TYR A 196 -7.22 -6.61 14.25
CA TYR A 196 -7.08 -7.29 15.54
C TYR A 196 -6.56 -8.72 15.37
N VAL A 197 -7.17 -9.53 14.51
CA VAL A 197 -6.71 -10.91 14.30
C VAL A 197 -5.31 -10.98 13.70
N ARG A 198 -4.92 -9.95 12.91
CA ARG A 198 -3.57 -9.84 12.36
C ARG A 198 -2.51 -9.63 13.44
N ASN A 199 -2.81 -8.97 14.54
CA ASN A 199 -1.90 -8.88 15.68
C ASN A 199 -1.53 -10.26 16.24
N TYR A 200 -2.42 -11.24 16.14
CA TYR A 200 -2.19 -12.62 16.58
C TYR A 200 -1.67 -13.55 15.48
N GLY A 201 -1.26 -12.99 14.34
CA GLY A 201 -0.65 -13.75 13.23
C GLY A 201 -1.64 -14.38 12.27
N TYR A 202 -2.93 -14.13 12.41
CA TYR A 202 -3.97 -14.63 11.50
C TYR A 202 -4.26 -13.67 10.35
N GLU A 203 -4.80 -14.16 9.26
CA GLU A 203 -5.55 -13.37 8.28
C GLU A 203 -7.04 -13.50 8.57
N LEU A 204 -7.84 -12.54 8.06
CA LEU A 204 -9.29 -12.57 8.28
C LEU A 204 -9.94 -13.80 7.66
N TYR A 205 -9.45 -14.19 6.47
CA TYR A 205 -9.91 -15.36 5.72
C TYR A 205 -8.78 -16.37 5.57
N ASN A 206 -9.11 -17.66 5.47
CA ASN A 206 -8.15 -18.71 5.21
C ASN A 206 -7.62 -18.66 3.76
N GLU A 207 -6.52 -19.37 3.47
CA GLU A 207 -5.88 -19.38 2.14
C GLU A 207 -6.84 -19.83 1.03
N ASP A 208 -7.72 -20.79 1.32
CA ASP A 208 -8.72 -21.29 0.38
C ASP A 208 -9.91 -20.36 0.19
N GLN A 209 -10.02 -19.29 0.96
CA GLN A 209 -11.12 -18.32 0.94
C GLN A 209 -12.51 -18.93 1.23
N THR A 210 -12.56 -19.99 2.02
CA THR A 210 -13.77 -20.77 2.32
C THR A 210 -14.22 -20.68 3.76
N ALA A 211 -13.45 -20.02 4.61
CA ALA A 211 -13.73 -19.84 6.02
C ALA A 211 -12.96 -18.62 6.56
N LEU A 212 -13.27 -18.21 7.78
CA LEU A 212 -12.40 -17.30 8.54
C LEU A 212 -11.03 -17.95 8.74
N GLY A 213 -9.96 -17.16 8.78
CA GLY A 213 -8.58 -17.62 8.89
C GLY A 213 -8.15 -18.02 10.31
N PHE A 214 -9.08 -18.10 11.23
CA PHE A 214 -8.87 -18.47 12.63
C PHE A 214 -10.09 -19.24 13.15
N THR A 215 -9.92 -19.97 14.26
CA THR A 215 -10.97 -20.84 14.86
C THR A 215 -11.37 -20.42 16.27
N ASP A 216 -10.66 -19.45 16.86
CA ASP A 216 -10.98 -18.96 18.19
C ASP A 216 -12.01 -17.82 18.10
N ALA A 217 -13.26 -18.12 18.43
CA ALA A 217 -14.34 -17.14 18.46
C ALA A 217 -14.12 -16.05 19.53
N GLN A 218 -13.20 -16.23 20.47
CA GLN A 218 -12.88 -15.21 21.47
C GLN A 218 -12.34 -13.93 20.80
N LEU A 219 -11.59 -14.03 19.70
CA LEU A 219 -11.10 -12.88 18.95
C LEU A 219 -12.24 -12.01 18.41
N ILE A 220 -13.37 -12.60 18.04
CA ILE A 220 -14.58 -11.86 17.64
C ILE A 220 -15.30 -11.31 18.87
N ALA A 221 -15.40 -12.10 19.94
CA ALA A 221 -16.05 -11.70 21.17
C ALA A 221 -15.39 -10.46 21.80
N ASP A 222 -14.06 -10.38 21.77
CA ASP A 222 -13.29 -9.23 22.25
C ASP A 222 -13.67 -7.95 21.49
N GLN A 223 -13.90 -8.06 20.18
CA GLN A 223 -14.32 -6.92 19.34
C GLN A 223 -15.77 -6.52 19.65
N PHE A 224 -16.66 -7.48 19.83
CA PHE A 224 -18.04 -7.22 20.22
C PHE A 224 -18.13 -6.58 21.60
N GLU A 225 -17.33 -7.06 22.56
CA GLU A 225 -17.24 -6.48 23.91
C GLU A 225 -16.71 -5.04 23.88
N TYR A 226 -15.69 -4.78 23.07
CA TYR A 226 -15.19 -3.42 22.89
C TYR A 226 -16.30 -2.48 22.40
N VAL A 227 -16.99 -2.83 21.31
CA VAL A 227 -18.08 -2.01 20.78
C VAL A 227 -19.17 -1.80 21.84
N GLY A 228 -19.63 -2.87 22.45
CA GLY A 228 -20.67 -2.78 23.48
C GLY A 228 -20.26 -1.94 24.69
N THR A 229 -19.01 -2.08 25.13
CA THR A 229 -18.45 -1.33 26.26
C THR A 229 -18.27 0.14 25.91
N SER A 230 -17.72 0.46 24.75
CA SER A 230 -17.50 1.85 24.29
C SER A 230 -18.80 2.65 24.25
N ILE A 231 -19.86 2.05 23.72
CA ILE A 231 -21.20 2.67 23.67
C ILE A 231 -21.82 2.78 25.07
N LYS A 232 -21.75 1.72 25.87
CA LYS A 232 -22.32 1.69 27.24
C LYS A 232 -21.65 2.71 28.15
N GLU A 233 -20.35 2.87 28.07
CA GLU A 233 -19.56 3.82 28.85
C GLU A 233 -19.57 5.24 28.25
N GLY A 234 -20.03 5.40 26.98
CA GLY A 234 -20.25 6.67 26.32
C GLY A 234 -19.05 7.22 25.54
N TRP A 235 -17.87 6.59 25.60
CA TRP A 235 -16.68 7.05 24.90
C TRP A 235 -16.62 6.58 23.41
N GLY A 236 -17.47 5.62 23.01
CA GLY A 236 -17.70 5.28 21.61
C GLY A 236 -18.67 6.25 20.93
N LEU A 237 -18.51 6.47 19.62
CA LEU A 237 -19.40 7.33 18.85
C LEU A 237 -20.83 6.78 18.87
N ASN A 238 -21.79 7.65 19.22
CA ASN A 238 -23.21 7.28 19.20
C ASN A 238 -23.63 6.80 17.79
N PRO A 239 -24.28 5.62 17.66
CA PRO A 239 -24.70 5.06 16.37
C PRO A 239 -25.55 6.01 15.53
N ALA A 240 -26.47 6.75 16.14
CA ALA A 240 -27.32 7.71 15.44
C ALA A 240 -26.52 8.87 14.84
N LYS A 241 -25.39 9.26 15.43
CA LYS A 241 -24.48 10.25 14.87
C LYS A 241 -23.58 9.64 13.78
N SER A 242 -23.15 8.40 13.94
CA SER A 242 -22.34 7.66 12.96
C SER A 242 -23.04 7.49 11.62
N VAL A 243 -24.34 7.22 11.62
CA VAL A 243 -25.14 7.08 10.39
C VAL A 243 -25.37 8.43 9.68
N ALA A 244 -25.38 9.54 10.44
CA ALA A 244 -25.70 10.88 9.91
C ALA A 244 -24.47 11.63 9.34
N ALA A 245 -23.25 11.17 9.63
CA ALA A 245 -22.01 11.86 9.29
C ALA A 245 -21.10 10.93 8.50
N ASP A 246 -20.51 11.44 7.41
CA ASP A 246 -19.32 10.78 6.90
C ASP A 246 -18.21 10.85 7.95
N THR A 247 -17.21 9.99 7.80
CA THR A 247 -16.15 9.80 8.81
C THR A 247 -15.39 11.10 9.12
N PHE A 248 -15.31 12.03 8.16
CA PHE A 248 -14.62 13.31 8.32
C PHE A 248 -15.45 14.36 9.06
N SER A 249 -16.76 14.36 8.84
CA SER A 249 -17.62 15.36 9.47
C SER A 249 -17.64 15.23 11.00
N SER A 250 -17.40 14.06 11.56
CA SER A 250 -17.35 13.87 13.02
C SER A 250 -16.12 14.52 13.67
N ILE A 251 -14.94 14.44 13.04
CA ILE A 251 -13.72 15.08 13.57
C ILE A 251 -13.76 16.60 13.40
N THR A 252 -14.39 17.10 12.33
CA THR A 252 -14.54 18.53 12.05
C THR A 252 -15.64 19.17 12.89
N ALA A 253 -16.69 18.43 13.19
CA ALA A 253 -17.71 18.85 14.14
C ALA A 253 -17.23 18.87 15.59
N GLY A 254 -16.07 18.26 15.89
CA GLY A 254 -15.53 18.17 17.24
C GLY A 254 -16.22 17.13 18.12
N ASP A 255 -16.97 16.22 17.54
CA ASP A 255 -17.62 15.10 18.26
C ASP A 255 -16.66 13.95 18.55
N THR A 256 -15.67 13.73 17.64
CA THR A 256 -14.65 12.69 17.77
C THR A 256 -13.26 13.29 17.73
N TRP A 257 -12.32 12.66 18.42
CA TRP A 257 -10.94 13.14 18.45
C TRP A 257 -10.06 12.54 17.35
N ALA A 258 -10.37 11.32 16.88
CA ALA A 258 -9.62 10.62 15.84
C ALA A 258 -10.53 9.83 14.91
N VAL A 259 -10.07 9.60 13.69
CA VAL A 259 -10.72 8.80 12.64
C VAL A 259 -9.71 7.91 11.94
N LEU A 260 -10.16 6.74 11.45
CA LEU A 260 -9.36 5.83 10.63
C LEU A 260 -9.33 6.32 9.18
N HIS A 261 -8.14 6.57 8.63
CA HIS A 261 -8.04 7.04 7.24
C HIS A 261 -6.70 6.70 6.56
N TRP A 262 -6.69 6.77 5.21
CA TRP A 262 -5.47 6.59 4.43
C TRP A 262 -4.62 7.88 4.43
N THR A 263 -3.29 7.73 4.52
CA THR A 263 -2.35 8.87 4.57
C THR A 263 -2.49 9.83 3.39
N ASN A 264 -2.81 9.35 2.18
CA ASN A 264 -3.00 10.19 1.00
C ASN A 264 -4.26 11.09 1.07
N GLU A 265 -5.15 10.87 2.01
CA GLU A 265 -6.38 11.66 2.18
C GLU A 265 -6.20 12.86 3.10
N LEU A 266 -5.05 12.97 3.80
CA LEU A 266 -4.75 14.07 4.70
C LEU A 266 -4.93 15.44 4.04
N ASN A 267 -4.39 15.64 2.83
CA ASN A 267 -4.45 16.92 2.12
C ASN A 267 -5.90 17.35 1.83
N ALA A 268 -6.72 16.42 1.35
CA ALA A 268 -8.12 16.68 1.04
C ALA A 268 -8.91 16.97 2.32
N THR A 269 -8.65 16.24 3.39
CA THR A 269 -9.31 16.37 4.68
C THR A 269 -9.00 17.72 5.34
N GLU A 270 -7.72 18.10 5.43
CA GLU A 270 -7.32 19.37 6.02
C GLU A 270 -7.85 20.55 5.22
N THR A 271 -7.73 20.52 3.87
CA THR A 271 -8.16 21.59 2.99
C THR A 271 -9.69 21.75 2.98
N GLY A 272 -10.41 20.63 2.90
CA GLY A 272 -11.88 20.64 2.84
C GLY A 272 -12.54 21.12 4.14
N ASN A 273 -11.88 20.93 5.27
CA ASN A 273 -12.47 21.16 6.59
C ASN A 273 -11.82 22.33 7.37
N GLY A 274 -10.69 22.87 6.89
CA GLY A 274 -9.99 23.99 7.55
C GLY A 274 -9.40 23.61 8.92
N VAL A 275 -9.06 22.34 9.15
CA VAL A 275 -8.46 21.84 10.38
C VAL A 275 -7.08 21.25 10.08
N SER A 276 -6.14 21.39 11.01
CA SER A 276 -4.86 20.70 10.93
C SER A 276 -4.94 19.38 11.68
N LEU A 277 -4.51 18.28 11.05
CA LEU A 277 -4.54 16.93 11.60
C LEU A 277 -3.12 16.41 11.82
N GLN A 278 -3.00 15.45 12.73
CA GLN A 278 -1.83 14.64 12.96
C GLN A 278 -2.18 13.16 12.71
N MET A 279 -1.16 12.32 12.60
CA MET A 279 -1.32 10.91 12.32
C MET A 279 -0.54 10.06 13.32
N VAL A 280 -1.13 8.93 13.73
CA VAL A 280 -0.47 7.90 14.51
C VAL A 280 -0.78 6.52 13.93
N ALA A 281 0.04 5.54 14.22
CA ALA A 281 -0.18 4.16 13.83
C ALA A 281 -1.47 3.61 14.43
N LEU A 282 -2.00 2.54 13.85
CA LEU A 282 -3.12 1.81 14.45
C LEU A 282 -2.68 1.17 15.78
N PRO A 283 -3.52 1.20 16.80
CA PRO A 283 -3.25 0.47 18.04
C PRO A 283 -3.05 -1.03 17.79
N ALA A 284 -2.20 -1.65 18.58
CA ALA A 284 -1.90 -3.08 18.50
C ALA A 284 -2.15 -3.77 19.84
N ALA A 285 -2.33 -5.10 19.84
CA ALA A 285 -2.37 -5.88 21.06
C ALA A 285 -1.01 -5.82 21.79
N ASP A 286 -1.00 -5.90 23.12
CA ASP A 286 0.22 -5.85 23.94
C ASP A 286 1.17 -7.01 23.63
N ASP A 287 0.62 -8.16 23.23
CA ASP A 287 1.32 -9.38 22.85
C ASP A 287 1.31 -9.60 21.33
N ALA A 288 1.14 -8.52 20.54
CA ALA A 288 1.09 -8.60 19.09
C ALA A 288 2.35 -9.25 18.52
N VAL A 289 2.18 -10.28 17.69
CA VAL A 289 3.26 -10.93 16.96
C VAL A 289 3.59 -10.21 15.66
N ARG A 290 2.71 -9.31 15.22
CA ARG A 290 2.95 -8.38 14.10
C ARG A 290 2.08 -7.11 14.22
N PRO A 291 2.51 -5.98 13.64
CA PRO A 291 1.72 -4.75 13.63
C PRO A 291 0.39 -4.92 12.90
N ALA A 292 -0.61 -4.11 13.29
CA ALA A 292 -1.87 -4.01 12.56
C ALA A 292 -1.72 -3.27 11.24
N THR A 293 -0.96 -2.18 11.24
CA THR A 293 -0.72 -1.32 10.07
C THR A 293 0.07 -2.04 9.00
N PHE A 294 -0.24 -1.75 7.74
CA PHE A 294 0.49 -2.24 6.57
C PHE A 294 0.68 -1.12 5.56
N PHE A 295 1.71 -1.25 4.73
CA PHE A 295 1.88 -0.40 3.56
C PHE A 295 1.03 -0.92 2.41
N LYS A 296 0.18 -0.04 1.88
CA LYS A 296 -0.60 -0.31 0.68
C LYS A 296 0.15 0.22 -0.54
N PRO A 297 0.50 -0.65 -1.50
CA PRO A 297 1.02 -0.17 -2.78
C PRO A 297 -0.06 0.64 -3.49
N SER A 298 0.33 1.76 -4.07
CA SER A 298 -0.58 2.55 -4.89
C SER A 298 -0.87 1.88 -6.22
N MET A 299 0.18 1.37 -6.85
CA MET A 299 0.22 0.56 -8.07
C MET A 299 1.64 0.03 -8.26
N PHE A 300 1.88 -0.73 -9.33
CA PHE A 300 3.18 -1.35 -9.60
C PHE A 300 3.66 -1.05 -11.02
N TRP A 301 4.97 -1.24 -11.22
CA TRP A 301 5.56 -1.54 -12.50
C TRP A 301 5.94 -3.02 -12.58
N SER A 302 5.62 -3.66 -13.70
CA SER A 302 6.00 -5.04 -14.01
C SER A 302 6.71 -5.11 -15.37
N VAL A 303 7.50 -6.16 -15.55
CA VAL A 303 8.14 -6.47 -16.83
C VAL A 303 7.38 -7.60 -17.50
N ALA A 304 7.12 -7.48 -18.79
CA ALA A 304 6.49 -8.56 -19.55
C ALA A 304 7.42 -9.76 -19.70
N GLU A 305 6.92 -10.98 -19.47
CA GLU A 305 7.76 -12.20 -19.58
C GLU A 305 8.34 -12.39 -20.98
N LYS A 306 7.63 -12.01 -22.02
CA LYS A 306 8.09 -12.13 -23.41
C LYS A 306 8.93 -10.96 -23.91
N SER A 307 9.20 -9.95 -23.08
CA SER A 307 10.08 -8.85 -23.45
C SER A 307 11.45 -9.36 -23.88
N GLN A 308 11.95 -8.86 -25.01
CA GLN A 308 13.30 -9.14 -25.51
C GLN A 308 14.34 -8.17 -24.94
N VAL A 309 13.88 -7.15 -24.20
CA VAL A 309 14.69 -6.08 -23.61
C VAL A 309 14.45 -5.98 -22.10
N LYS A 310 14.29 -7.12 -21.43
CA LYS A 310 14.01 -7.20 -19.99
C LYS A 310 15.00 -6.39 -19.14
N ASP A 311 16.27 -6.40 -19.54
CA ASP A 311 17.33 -5.67 -18.85
C ASP A 311 17.04 -4.15 -18.83
N ALA A 312 16.69 -3.58 -19.99
CA ALA A 312 16.33 -2.17 -20.08
C ALA A 312 15.01 -1.85 -19.35
N ALA A 313 14.06 -2.80 -19.34
CA ALA A 313 12.82 -2.65 -18.61
C ALA A 313 13.05 -2.61 -17.09
N VAL A 314 13.92 -3.48 -16.57
CA VAL A 314 14.33 -3.50 -15.17
C VAL A 314 15.07 -2.22 -14.79
N ASP A 315 16.00 -1.76 -15.62
CA ASP A 315 16.77 -0.52 -15.40
C ASP A 315 15.84 0.71 -15.36
N PHE A 316 14.81 0.75 -16.23
CA PHE A 316 13.80 1.81 -16.21
C PHE A 316 12.99 1.79 -14.89
N ILE A 317 12.57 0.62 -14.42
CA ILE A 317 11.84 0.50 -13.14
C ILE A 317 12.75 0.88 -11.97
N ASN A 318 14.01 0.43 -11.99
CA ASN A 318 15.00 0.80 -10.97
C ASN A 318 15.24 2.32 -10.94
N PHE A 319 15.34 2.95 -12.11
CA PHE A 319 15.43 4.41 -12.21
C PHE A 319 14.17 5.07 -11.62
N TYR A 320 12.98 4.55 -11.94
CA TYR A 320 11.73 5.10 -11.43
C TYR A 320 11.71 5.18 -9.90
N ILE A 321 12.09 4.11 -9.20
CA ILE A 321 11.97 4.04 -7.74
C ILE A 321 13.14 4.70 -6.98
N ASN A 322 14.30 4.92 -7.62
CA ASN A 322 15.51 5.35 -6.93
C ASN A 322 16.03 6.73 -7.36
N ASP A 323 15.59 7.28 -8.50
CA ASP A 323 16.04 8.61 -8.95
C ASP A 323 15.11 9.71 -8.41
N LEU A 324 15.67 10.70 -7.71
CA LEU A 324 14.93 11.83 -7.13
C LEU A 324 14.11 12.58 -8.18
N ARG A 325 14.64 12.76 -9.37
CA ARG A 325 14.03 13.51 -10.47
C ARG A 325 12.71 12.90 -10.93
N THR A 326 12.53 11.59 -10.74
CA THR A 326 11.24 10.91 -10.98
C THR A 326 10.12 11.57 -10.21
N TYR A 327 10.34 11.79 -8.91
CA TYR A 327 9.33 12.35 -8.03
C TYR A 327 9.25 13.89 -8.11
N GLU A 328 10.32 14.56 -8.55
CA GLU A 328 10.26 16.00 -8.89
C GLU A 328 9.32 16.23 -10.08
N ILE A 329 9.25 15.28 -11.04
CA ILE A 329 8.36 15.33 -12.21
C ILE A 329 6.96 14.79 -11.87
N CYS A 330 6.87 13.61 -11.28
CA CYS A 330 5.62 12.89 -11.08
C CYS A 330 4.89 13.28 -9.77
N GLY A 331 5.59 13.94 -8.84
CA GLY A 331 5.06 14.21 -7.51
C GLY A 331 4.67 12.92 -6.77
N THR A 332 3.64 13.03 -5.94
CA THR A 332 3.08 11.90 -5.19
C THR A 332 1.81 11.31 -5.83
N ASP A 333 1.60 11.53 -7.14
CA ASP A 333 0.41 11.03 -7.87
C ASP A 333 0.28 9.50 -7.81
N ARG A 334 1.43 8.79 -7.79
CA ARG A 334 1.48 7.34 -7.62
C ARG A 334 1.86 6.92 -6.19
N GLY A 335 1.50 7.72 -5.18
CA GLY A 335 1.88 7.48 -3.78
C GLY A 335 3.26 8.06 -3.43
N PHE A 336 3.63 7.92 -2.17
CA PHE A 336 4.93 8.35 -1.67
C PHE A 336 6.02 7.37 -2.08
N PRO A 337 7.29 7.84 -2.29
CA PRO A 337 8.40 6.97 -2.64
C PRO A 337 8.51 5.76 -1.71
N ILE A 338 8.75 4.58 -2.29
CA ILE A 338 9.03 3.38 -1.51
C ILE A 338 10.47 3.34 -0.97
N SER A 339 11.38 4.05 -1.64
CA SER A 339 12.77 4.22 -1.20
C SER A 339 12.83 5.27 -0.09
N SER A 340 13.24 4.87 1.11
CA SER A 340 13.38 5.76 2.28
C SER A 340 14.39 6.88 2.02
N VAL A 341 15.47 6.60 1.29
CA VAL A 341 16.49 7.59 0.91
C VAL A 341 15.90 8.66 -0.02
N VAL A 342 15.10 8.25 -1.00
CA VAL A 342 14.42 9.18 -1.92
C VAL A 342 13.38 10.00 -1.15
N LEU A 343 12.58 9.36 -0.31
CA LEU A 343 11.56 10.02 0.49
C LEU A 343 12.16 11.06 1.44
N GLU A 344 13.26 10.71 2.15
CA GLU A 344 13.97 11.63 3.03
C GLU A 344 14.52 12.84 2.27
N ALA A 345 15.13 12.63 1.11
CA ALA A 345 15.70 13.70 0.30
C ALA A 345 14.63 14.66 -0.25
N LEU A 346 13.42 14.19 -0.58
CA LEU A 346 12.33 15.00 -1.10
C LEU A 346 11.55 15.74 0.00
N THR A 347 11.53 15.19 1.21
CA THR A 347 10.71 15.70 2.33
C THR A 347 10.85 17.21 2.57
N PRO A 348 12.04 17.85 2.54
CA PRO A 348 12.17 19.28 2.75
C PRO A 348 11.44 20.15 1.71
N GLY A 349 11.21 19.63 0.50
CA GLY A 349 10.49 20.30 -0.59
C GLY A 349 8.97 20.07 -0.58
N PHE A 350 8.46 19.21 0.27
CA PHE A 350 7.05 18.87 0.35
C PHE A 350 6.24 19.97 1.05
N SER A 351 4.93 20.02 0.78
CA SER A 351 3.97 20.79 1.58
C SER A 351 4.00 20.30 3.04
N GLU A 352 3.51 21.10 3.97
CA GLU A 352 3.42 20.71 5.39
C GLU A 352 2.67 19.37 5.56
N GLN A 353 1.59 19.17 4.84
CA GLN A 353 0.82 17.93 4.86
C GLN A 353 1.63 16.74 4.37
N ASN A 354 2.30 16.89 3.23
CA ASN A 354 3.14 15.84 2.67
C ASN A 354 4.36 15.54 3.56
N GLN A 355 4.89 16.52 4.30
CA GLN A 355 5.93 16.30 5.30
C GLN A 355 5.43 15.44 6.46
N LYS A 356 4.20 15.68 6.95
CA LYS A 356 3.56 14.84 7.97
C LYS A 356 3.40 13.39 7.50
N ILE A 357 2.93 13.20 6.24
CA ILE A 357 2.79 11.87 5.65
C ILE A 357 4.17 11.19 5.51
N ALA A 358 5.16 11.89 4.98
CA ALA A 358 6.50 11.36 4.83
C ALA A 358 7.11 10.95 6.18
N ALA A 359 6.88 11.73 7.23
CA ALA A 359 7.39 11.46 8.57
C ALA A 359 6.83 10.13 9.13
N ILE A 360 5.50 9.93 9.08
CA ILE A 360 4.89 8.70 9.59
C ILE A 360 5.28 7.47 8.75
N LEU A 361 5.35 7.58 7.43
CA LEU A 361 5.76 6.47 6.56
C LEU A 361 7.23 6.08 6.80
N ASN A 362 8.13 7.05 6.93
CA ASN A 362 9.54 6.79 7.23
C ASN A 362 9.72 6.17 8.62
N ASP A 363 9.00 6.66 9.63
CA ASP A 363 9.07 6.12 10.98
C ASP A 363 8.58 4.66 11.04
N MET A 364 7.44 4.36 10.41
CA MET A 364 6.93 2.99 10.29
C MET A 364 7.91 2.06 9.56
N ALA A 365 8.54 2.54 8.49
CA ALA A 365 9.54 1.75 7.75
C ALA A 365 10.79 1.49 8.59
N ALA A 366 11.31 2.53 9.27
CA ALA A 366 12.53 2.44 10.09
C ALA A 366 12.35 1.55 11.33
N THR A 367 11.17 1.57 11.94
CA THR A 367 10.84 0.76 13.13
C THR A 367 10.37 -0.65 12.78
N GLY A 368 10.13 -0.96 11.48
CA GLY A 368 9.52 -2.21 11.05
C GLY A 368 8.06 -2.37 11.50
N ASN A 369 7.40 -1.27 11.87
CA ASN A 369 6.02 -1.28 12.38
C ASN A 369 5.00 -1.37 11.24
N THR A 370 5.21 -2.32 10.36
CA THR A 370 4.30 -2.65 9.25
C THR A 370 4.24 -4.16 9.03
N SER A 371 3.09 -4.67 8.68
CA SER A 371 2.88 -6.06 8.28
C SER A 371 2.77 -6.19 6.75
N PRO A 372 2.88 -7.38 6.19
CA PRO A 372 2.59 -7.62 4.77
C PRO A 372 1.19 -7.14 4.40
N ILE A 373 0.99 -6.77 3.13
CA ILE A 373 -0.35 -6.43 2.64
C ILE A 373 -1.31 -7.61 2.84
N MET A 374 -2.56 -7.29 3.07
CA MET A 374 -3.60 -8.31 3.25
C MET A 374 -3.86 -9.05 1.93
N PRO A 375 -4.14 -10.36 1.97
CA PRO A 375 -4.65 -11.09 0.82
C PRO A 375 -5.95 -10.46 0.29
N SER A 376 -6.26 -10.72 -0.98
CA SER A 376 -7.55 -10.32 -1.57
C SER A 376 -8.71 -11.01 -0.85
N ASP A 377 -9.82 -10.29 -0.75
CA ASP A 377 -11.01 -10.81 -0.11
C ASP A 377 -11.72 -11.88 -0.98
N PRO A 378 -12.39 -12.87 -0.38
CA PRO A 378 -13.22 -13.84 -1.09
C PRO A 378 -14.46 -13.18 -1.72
N THR A 379 -15.07 -13.89 -2.68
CA THR A 379 -16.29 -13.42 -3.35
C THR A 379 -17.43 -13.12 -2.37
N ALA A 380 -17.59 -13.93 -1.33
CA ALA A 380 -18.62 -13.77 -0.30
C ALA A 380 -18.26 -12.74 0.81
N SER A 381 -17.18 -11.98 0.65
CA SER A 381 -16.74 -11.04 1.69
C SER A 381 -17.76 -9.93 1.99
N ALA A 382 -18.51 -9.52 0.98
CA ALA A 382 -19.55 -8.50 1.16
C ALA A 382 -20.68 -9.01 2.08
N GLU A 383 -21.17 -10.24 1.85
CA GLU A 383 -22.20 -10.85 2.66
C GLU A 383 -21.74 -11.10 4.10
N VAL A 384 -20.47 -11.47 4.30
CA VAL A 384 -19.89 -11.63 5.62
C VAL A 384 -19.75 -10.28 6.33
N SER A 385 -19.38 -9.23 5.59
CA SER A 385 -19.30 -7.87 6.14
C SER A 385 -20.68 -7.35 6.55
N ASP A 386 -21.70 -7.57 5.74
CA ASP A 386 -23.09 -7.20 6.06
C ASP A 386 -23.57 -7.94 7.31
N LEU A 387 -23.29 -9.24 7.40
CA LEU A 387 -23.60 -10.04 8.59
C LEU A 387 -22.91 -9.48 9.83
N TYR A 388 -21.63 -9.13 9.75
CA TYR A 388 -20.89 -8.52 10.86
C TYR A 388 -21.52 -7.18 11.28
N GLY A 389 -21.88 -6.35 10.29
CA GLY A 389 -22.58 -5.08 10.50
C GLY A 389 -23.88 -5.24 11.28
N ASP A 390 -24.67 -6.26 10.98
CA ASP A 390 -25.91 -6.59 11.68
C ASP A 390 -25.67 -6.92 13.16
N TYR A 391 -24.58 -7.65 13.47
CA TYR A 391 -24.21 -7.94 14.87
C TYR A 391 -23.73 -6.67 15.57
N ILE A 392 -22.90 -5.86 14.95
CA ILE A 392 -22.42 -4.60 15.51
C ILE A 392 -23.60 -3.66 15.81
N GLU A 393 -24.56 -3.50 14.89
CA GLU A 393 -25.75 -2.68 15.11
C GLU A 393 -26.55 -3.17 16.31
N LYS A 394 -26.83 -4.48 16.42
CA LYS A 394 -27.56 -5.06 17.56
C LYS A 394 -26.83 -4.85 18.88
N ILE A 395 -25.50 -4.92 18.89
CA ILE A 395 -24.65 -4.64 20.05
C ILE A 395 -24.76 -3.16 20.43
N GLN A 396 -24.62 -2.26 19.47
CA GLN A 396 -24.71 -0.82 19.70
C GLN A 396 -26.05 -0.36 20.26
N TYR A 397 -27.15 -1.05 19.91
CA TYR A 397 -28.48 -0.81 20.47
C TYR A 397 -28.81 -1.66 21.68
N GLY A 398 -27.84 -2.40 22.24
CA GLY A 398 -28.00 -3.21 23.48
C GLY A 398 -28.89 -4.43 23.31
N GLN A 399 -29.17 -4.87 22.10
CA GLN A 399 -29.98 -6.07 21.80
C GLN A 399 -29.15 -7.36 22.01
N ILE A 400 -27.84 -7.29 21.82
CA ILE A 400 -26.88 -8.36 22.12
C ILE A 400 -26.00 -7.90 23.27
N THR A 401 -25.95 -8.76 24.35
CA THR A 401 -25.13 -8.53 25.54
C THR A 401 -24.30 -9.75 25.93
N ASP A 402 -24.58 -10.92 25.37
CA ASP A 402 -23.73 -12.11 25.43
C ASP A 402 -22.82 -12.13 24.19
N TYR A 403 -21.68 -11.45 24.30
CA TYR A 403 -20.75 -11.28 23.21
C TYR A 403 -20.10 -12.57 22.75
N LYS A 404 -19.89 -13.52 23.70
CA LYS A 404 -19.29 -14.81 23.37
C LYS A 404 -20.23 -15.68 22.54
N ALA A 405 -21.48 -15.83 22.97
CA ALA A 405 -22.47 -16.59 22.21
C ALA A 405 -22.73 -15.96 20.83
N ALA A 406 -22.76 -14.63 20.76
CA ALA A 406 -22.92 -13.91 19.50
C ALA A 406 -21.71 -14.12 18.55
N ALA A 407 -20.49 -14.18 19.09
CA ALA A 407 -19.27 -14.43 18.30
C ALA A 407 -19.22 -15.85 17.74
N GLU A 408 -19.61 -16.85 18.55
CA GLU A 408 -19.71 -18.25 18.13
C GLU A 408 -20.75 -18.40 16.98
N GLU A 409 -21.92 -17.79 17.15
CA GLU A 409 -22.98 -17.79 16.12
C GLU A 409 -22.55 -17.06 14.84
N PHE A 410 -21.89 -15.90 14.97
CA PHE A 410 -21.37 -15.15 13.82
C PHE A 410 -20.33 -15.98 13.07
N MET A 411 -19.36 -16.61 13.75
CA MET A 411 -18.33 -17.43 13.15
C MET A 411 -18.91 -18.59 12.35
N GLU A 412 -19.92 -19.29 12.89
CA GLU A 412 -20.63 -20.37 12.20
C GLU A 412 -21.26 -19.86 10.89
N LYS A 413 -22.05 -18.79 10.95
CA LYS A 413 -22.73 -18.21 9.80
C LYS A 413 -21.77 -17.65 8.75
N ALA A 414 -20.69 -16.97 9.17
CA ALA A 414 -19.68 -16.45 8.29
C ALA A 414 -18.99 -17.58 7.50
N ASN A 415 -18.66 -18.69 8.17
CA ASN A 415 -18.06 -19.85 7.51
C ASN A 415 -19.05 -20.56 6.56
N GLU A 416 -20.35 -20.56 6.86
CA GLU A 416 -21.38 -21.07 5.94
C GLU A 416 -21.43 -20.21 4.65
N LEU A 417 -21.45 -18.88 4.77
CA LEU A 417 -21.45 -17.96 3.61
C LEU A 417 -20.19 -18.13 2.76
N LEU A 418 -19.01 -18.19 3.40
CA LEU A 418 -17.73 -18.36 2.71
C LEU A 418 -17.64 -19.71 1.97
N SER A 419 -18.15 -20.77 2.57
CA SER A 419 -18.16 -22.11 1.93
C SER A 419 -19.14 -22.22 0.78
N ALA A 420 -20.24 -21.47 0.80
CA ALA A 420 -21.26 -21.45 -0.26
C ALA A 420 -20.88 -20.54 -1.45
N GLY A 421 -19.99 -19.58 -1.27
CA GLY A 421 -19.57 -18.61 -2.30
C GLY A 421 -18.53 -19.13 -3.30
N LYS A 422 -18.27 -20.44 -3.35
CA LYS A 422 -17.35 -21.09 -4.30
C LYS A 422 -18.00 -21.44 -5.62
#